data_f3ac3fac34b94551ccc0596d2219cadb
#
_entry.id   f3ac3fac34b94551ccc0596d2219cadb
#
_cell.length_a   1.000
_cell.length_b   1.000
_cell.length_c   1.000
_cell.angle_alpha   90.00
_cell.angle_beta   90.00
_cell.angle_gamma   90.00
#
_symmetry.space_group_name_H-M   'P 1'
#
loop_
_entity.id
_entity.type
_entity.pdbx_description
1 polymer ?
#
loop_
_entity_poly.entity_id
_entity_poly.type
_entity_poly.pdbx_seq_one_letter_code
_entity_poly.pdbx_strand_id
1 'polypeptide(L)'
;MSRTSHITTLGAIATILVVTLWAGPAAAEVDKKIVRTWKAKCSSCHAEDGTGATDQGKKMGVRDMTAAPFWKDLTDAKMKDAITNGIKQTKNGVTQEMEPYKDKIKPEDIDALVAYVKIFKK
;
A
#
# COMPACT_ATOMS: atom_id res chain seq x y z
N MET A 1 58.18 -44.05 -44.25
CA MET A 1 58.38 -43.05 -43.20
C MET A 1 57.19 -42.16 -43.20
N SER A 2 56.28 -42.43 -42.27
CA SER A 2 55.05 -41.66 -42.17
C SER A 2 55.01 -41.00 -40.77
N ARG A 3 55.05 -39.66 -40.76
CA ARG A 3 54.97 -38.89 -39.55
C ARG A 3 53.48 -38.54 -39.27
N THR A 4 52.92 -39.17 -38.32
CA THR A 4 51.55 -38.88 -37.80
C THR A 4 51.59 -37.66 -36.91
N SER A 5 51.04 -36.55 -37.34
CA SER A 5 50.88 -35.34 -36.55
C SER A 5 49.61 -35.46 -35.70
N HIS A 6 49.77 -35.50 -34.39
CA HIS A 6 48.64 -35.42 -33.45
C HIS A 6 48.30 -33.95 -33.23
N ILE A 7 47.11 -33.52 -33.70
CA ILE A 7 46.54 -32.20 -33.40
C ILE A 7 45.77 -32.35 -32.13
N THR A 8 46.29 -31.77 -31.05
CA THR A 8 45.62 -31.70 -29.77
C THR A 8 44.70 -30.49 -29.79
N THR A 9 43.39 -30.72 -29.90
CA THR A 9 42.38 -29.65 -29.83
C THR A 9 42.14 -29.36 -28.36
N LEU A 10 42.63 -28.20 -27.86
CA LEU A 10 42.22 -27.67 -26.57
C LEU A 10 40.82 -27.09 -26.72
N GLY A 11 39.82 -27.77 -26.15
CA GLY A 11 38.50 -27.24 -26.01
C GLY A 11 38.45 -26.21 -24.90
N ALA A 12 38.24 -24.94 -25.25
CA ALA A 12 37.97 -23.88 -24.30
C ALA A 12 36.52 -24.00 -23.82
N ILE A 13 36.34 -24.44 -22.59
CA ILE A 13 35.04 -24.45 -21.93
C ILE A 13 34.78 -23.02 -21.47
N ALA A 14 33.94 -22.28 -22.22
CA ALA A 14 33.45 -20.98 -21.81
C ALA A 14 32.37 -21.17 -20.72
N THR A 15 32.73 -20.94 -19.46
CA THR A 15 31.78 -20.94 -18.33
C THR A 15 30.95 -19.66 -18.42
N ILE A 16 29.70 -19.77 -18.89
CA ILE A 16 28.74 -18.66 -18.86
C ILE A 16 28.25 -18.51 -17.43
N LEU A 17 28.73 -17.48 -16.75
CA LEU A 17 28.19 -17.04 -15.47
C LEU A 17 26.80 -16.41 -15.71
N VAL A 18 25.74 -17.18 -15.47
CA VAL A 18 24.36 -16.65 -15.43
C VAL A 18 24.20 -15.90 -14.12
N VAL A 19 24.35 -14.59 -14.17
CA VAL A 19 24.01 -13.71 -13.06
C VAL A 19 22.49 -13.58 -13.01
N THR A 20 21.84 -14.39 -12.18
CA THR A 20 20.41 -14.21 -11.87
C THR A 20 20.26 -12.98 -10.99
N LEU A 21 19.90 -11.84 -11.59
CA LEU A 21 19.43 -10.67 -10.86
C LEU A 21 18.13 -11.06 -10.17
N TRP A 22 18.20 -11.30 -8.88
CA TRP A 22 17.01 -11.36 -8.02
C TRP A 22 16.49 -9.92 -7.90
N ALA A 23 15.54 -9.54 -8.76
CA ALA A 23 14.70 -8.40 -8.51
C ALA A 23 13.82 -8.77 -7.31
N GLY A 24 14.21 -8.32 -6.12
CA GLY A 24 13.34 -8.34 -4.95
C GLY A 24 12.06 -7.57 -5.25
N PRO A 25 10.93 -7.82 -4.53
CA PRO A 25 9.72 -7.06 -4.71
C PRO A 25 10.07 -5.57 -4.52
N ALA A 26 9.94 -4.80 -5.60
CA ALA A 26 10.08 -3.35 -5.54
C ALA A 26 9.03 -2.87 -4.52
N ALA A 27 9.48 -2.31 -3.39
CA ALA A 27 8.59 -1.58 -2.50
C ALA A 27 7.91 -0.53 -3.38
N ALA A 28 6.58 -0.66 -3.55
CA ALA A 28 5.83 0.26 -4.39
C ALA A 28 6.10 1.68 -3.87
N GLU A 29 6.72 2.51 -4.71
CA GLU A 29 6.98 3.91 -4.36
C GLU A 29 5.64 4.56 -4.06
N VAL A 30 5.49 5.09 -2.85
CA VAL A 30 4.23 5.70 -2.44
C VAL A 30 4.01 6.93 -3.31
N ASP A 31 2.93 6.94 -4.09
CA ASP A 31 2.59 8.02 -5.00
C ASP A 31 2.45 9.33 -4.22
N LYS A 32 3.28 10.32 -4.53
CA LYS A 32 3.27 11.66 -3.92
C LYS A 32 1.91 12.34 -4.04
N LYS A 33 1.14 12.05 -5.09
CA LYS A 33 -0.23 12.52 -5.26
C LYS A 33 -1.13 11.95 -4.17
N ILE A 34 -1.03 10.66 -3.89
CA ILE A 34 -1.85 9.99 -2.87
C ILE A 34 -1.50 10.49 -1.47
N VAL A 35 -0.22 10.70 -1.17
CA VAL A 35 0.22 11.32 0.10
C VAL A 35 -0.40 12.71 0.26
N ARG A 36 -0.38 13.54 -0.78
CA ARG A 36 -1.02 14.88 -0.74
C ARG A 36 -2.53 14.77 -0.56
N THR A 37 -3.18 13.84 -1.22
CA THR A 37 -4.62 13.61 -1.08
C THR A 37 -4.96 13.19 0.35
N TRP A 38 -4.18 12.27 0.94
CA TRP A 38 -4.32 11.89 2.35
C TRP A 38 -4.22 13.10 3.27
N LYS A 39 -3.15 13.88 3.15
CA LYS A 39 -2.93 15.08 3.97
C LYS A 39 -4.06 16.10 3.84
N ALA A 40 -4.53 16.33 2.62
CA ALA A 40 -5.54 17.37 2.35
C ALA A 40 -6.97 16.97 2.72
N LYS A 41 -7.30 15.67 2.69
CA LYS A 41 -8.70 15.21 2.78
C LYS A 41 -8.98 14.25 3.94
N CYS A 42 -7.97 13.59 4.47
CA CYS A 42 -8.14 12.49 5.43
C CYS A 42 -7.50 12.80 6.79
N SER A 43 -6.35 13.47 6.80
CA SER A 43 -5.54 13.61 8.01
C SER A 43 -6.17 14.47 9.10
N SER A 44 -7.12 15.35 8.78
CA SER A 44 -7.85 16.15 9.78
C SER A 44 -8.60 15.28 10.80
N CYS A 45 -9.07 14.10 10.39
CA CYS A 45 -9.73 13.13 11.26
C CYS A 45 -8.81 11.93 11.56
N HIS A 46 -8.13 11.38 10.55
CA HIS A 46 -7.35 10.15 10.66
C HIS A 46 -5.91 10.37 11.16
N ALA A 47 -5.46 11.62 11.31
CA ALA A 47 -4.07 12.03 11.51
C ALA A 47 -3.15 11.66 10.32
N GLU A 48 -1.97 12.27 10.21
CA GLU A 48 -1.02 11.95 9.13
C GLU A 48 -0.45 10.53 9.27
N ASP A 49 -0.33 10.06 10.51
CA ASP A 49 0.21 8.75 10.88
C ASP A 49 -0.86 7.64 11.01
N GLY A 50 -2.12 7.94 10.72
CA GLY A 50 -3.23 6.98 10.77
C GLY A 50 -3.76 6.66 12.17
N THR A 51 -3.27 7.32 13.22
CA THR A 51 -3.70 7.06 14.62
C THR A 51 -5.09 7.58 14.95
N GLY A 52 -5.62 8.54 14.19
CA GLY A 52 -6.85 9.26 14.53
C GLY A 52 -6.71 10.20 15.73
N ALA A 53 -5.50 10.49 16.19
CA ALA A 53 -5.21 11.28 17.40
C ALA A 53 -5.31 12.79 17.16
N THR A 54 -6.30 13.22 16.38
CA THR A 54 -6.68 14.63 16.19
C THR A 54 -7.88 14.98 17.06
N ASP A 55 -8.13 16.26 17.27
CA ASP A 55 -9.34 16.70 18.02
C ASP A 55 -10.62 16.24 17.32
N GLN A 56 -10.66 16.36 15.98
CA GLN A 56 -11.79 15.90 15.19
C GLN A 56 -11.90 14.37 15.22
N GLY A 57 -10.77 13.66 15.10
CA GLY A 57 -10.72 12.20 15.16
C GLY A 57 -11.26 11.66 16.49
N LYS A 58 -10.83 12.25 17.60
CA LYS A 58 -11.33 11.89 18.95
C LYS A 58 -12.84 12.15 19.10
N LYS A 59 -13.31 13.33 18.65
CA LYS A 59 -14.73 13.70 18.69
C LYS A 59 -15.58 12.74 17.88
N MET A 60 -15.10 12.26 16.74
CA MET A 60 -15.82 11.36 15.85
C MET A 60 -15.58 9.88 16.17
N GLY A 61 -14.79 9.56 17.19
CA GLY A 61 -14.47 8.18 17.54
C GLY A 61 -13.73 7.43 16.41
N VAL A 62 -12.84 8.14 15.70
CA VAL A 62 -12.03 7.57 14.62
C VAL A 62 -11.10 6.50 15.19
N ARG A 63 -11.09 5.34 14.54
CA ARG A 63 -10.29 4.20 14.98
C ARG A 63 -8.81 4.37 14.58
N ASP A 64 -7.93 3.91 15.46
CA ASP A 64 -6.48 3.88 15.22
C ASP A 64 -6.13 2.81 14.17
N MET A 65 -5.63 3.24 13.01
CA MET A 65 -5.22 2.37 11.91
C MET A 65 -3.87 1.67 12.18
N THR A 66 -3.13 2.09 13.21
CA THR A 66 -1.88 1.44 13.59
C THR A 66 -2.11 0.24 14.50
N ALA A 67 -3.31 0.10 15.06
CA ALA A 67 -3.66 -0.95 15.99
C ALA A 67 -4.25 -2.18 15.30
N ALA A 68 -3.82 -3.38 15.71
CA ALA A 68 -4.28 -4.65 15.13
C ALA A 68 -5.81 -4.81 15.09
N PRO A 69 -6.61 -4.36 16.10
CA PRO A 69 -8.06 -4.47 16.06
C PRO A 69 -8.73 -3.70 14.92
N PHE A 70 -8.08 -2.67 14.36
CA PHE A 70 -8.60 -1.95 13.19
C PHE A 70 -8.70 -2.87 11.97
N TRP A 71 -7.73 -3.74 11.78
CA TRP A 71 -7.59 -4.60 10.62
C TRP A 71 -8.39 -5.89 10.69
N LYS A 72 -8.93 -6.22 11.87
CA LYS A 72 -9.77 -7.38 12.04
C LYS A 72 -11.05 -7.22 11.20
N ASP A 73 -11.32 -8.20 10.34
CA ASP A 73 -12.50 -8.23 9.46
C ASP A 73 -12.60 -7.08 8.44
N LEU A 74 -11.53 -6.30 8.28
CA LEU A 74 -11.45 -5.21 7.31
C LEU A 74 -10.80 -5.70 6.01
N THR A 75 -11.56 -5.64 4.92
CA THR A 75 -11.11 -5.98 3.57
C THR A 75 -10.89 -4.73 2.74
N ASP A 76 -10.13 -4.86 1.64
CA ASP A 76 -9.96 -3.78 0.66
C ASP A 76 -11.31 -3.29 0.11
N ALA A 77 -12.24 -4.19 -0.13
CA ALA A 77 -13.58 -3.85 -0.60
C ALA A 77 -14.36 -3.00 0.43
N LYS A 78 -14.27 -3.33 1.72
CA LYS A 78 -14.89 -2.53 2.79
C LYS A 78 -14.24 -1.16 2.94
N MET A 79 -12.91 -1.07 2.81
CA MET A 79 -12.21 0.22 2.82
C MET A 79 -12.59 1.08 1.63
N LYS A 80 -12.62 0.48 0.43
CA LYS A 80 -13.05 1.16 -0.79
C LYS A 80 -14.47 1.69 -0.69
N ASP A 81 -15.39 0.86 -0.19
CA ASP A 81 -16.79 1.25 0.02
C ASP A 81 -16.91 2.42 1.00
N ALA A 82 -16.20 2.36 2.13
CA ALA A 82 -16.18 3.43 3.13
C ALA A 82 -15.68 4.76 2.56
N ILE A 83 -14.62 4.75 1.75
CA ILE A 83 -14.11 5.96 1.10
C ILE A 83 -15.09 6.45 0.02
N THR A 84 -15.64 5.54 -0.77
CA THR A 84 -16.52 5.88 -1.90
C THR A 84 -17.85 6.45 -1.43
N ASN A 85 -18.51 5.76 -0.48
CA ASN A 85 -19.89 6.03 -0.07
C ASN A 85 -20.00 6.69 1.30
N GLY A 86 -18.86 6.85 2.01
CA GLY A 86 -18.85 7.37 3.36
C GLY A 86 -19.32 6.37 4.42
N ILE A 87 -19.33 6.83 5.66
CA ILE A 87 -19.82 6.06 6.81
C ILE A 87 -20.74 6.98 7.61
N LYS A 88 -21.90 6.46 8.02
CA LYS A 88 -22.74 7.11 9.01
C LYS A 88 -23.32 6.05 9.95
N GLN A 89 -22.84 6.02 11.17
CA GLN A 89 -23.29 5.06 12.18
C GLN A 89 -23.14 5.65 13.59
N THR A 90 -23.99 5.19 14.51
CA THR A 90 -23.80 5.47 15.93
C THR A 90 -23.31 4.23 16.64
N LYS A 91 -22.17 4.34 17.31
CA LYS A 91 -21.57 3.24 18.06
C LYS A 91 -21.16 3.73 19.45
N ASN A 92 -21.61 3.04 20.49
CA ASN A 92 -21.34 3.42 21.90
C ASN A 92 -21.70 4.88 22.22
N GLY A 93 -22.81 5.39 21.68
CA GLY A 93 -23.25 6.77 21.90
C GLY A 93 -22.49 7.84 21.08
N VAL A 94 -21.51 7.45 20.29
CA VAL A 94 -20.75 8.36 19.40
C VAL A 94 -21.23 8.19 17.97
N THR A 95 -21.65 9.30 17.35
CA THR A 95 -21.96 9.31 15.92
C THR A 95 -20.66 9.43 15.13
N GLN A 96 -20.36 8.39 14.39
CA GLN A 96 -19.25 8.33 13.44
C GLN A 96 -19.77 8.74 12.06
N GLU A 97 -19.20 9.76 11.49
CA GLU A 97 -19.56 10.23 10.16
C GLU A 97 -18.30 10.51 9.33
N MET A 98 -18.19 9.84 8.20
CA MET A 98 -17.19 10.07 7.19
C MET A 98 -17.93 10.40 5.89
N GLU A 99 -17.63 11.55 5.28
CA GLU A 99 -18.29 11.94 4.05
C GLU A 99 -17.93 11.03 2.87
N PRO A 100 -18.82 10.90 1.86
CA PRO A 100 -18.51 10.18 0.63
C PRO A 100 -17.52 10.96 -0.24
N TYR A 101 -16.58 10.24 -0.86
CA TYR A 101 -15.56 10.84 -1.72
C TYR A 101 -15.71 10.49 -3.21
N LYS A 102 -16.72 9.73 -3.61
CA LYS A 102 -16.94 9.31 -5.01
C LYS A 102 -16.96 10.46 -6.03
N ASP A 103 -17.44 11.64 -5.60
CA ASP A 103 -17.53 12.82 -6.46
C ASP A 103 -16.33 13.78 -6.29
N LYS A 104 -15.41 13.47 -5.36
CA LYS A 104 -14.26 14.30 -5.00
C LYS A 104 -12.91 13.68 -5.33
N ILE A 105 -12.88 12.36 -5.49
CA ILE A 105 -11.67 11.57 -5.75
C ILE A 105 -12.00 10.56 -6.85
N LYS A 106 -11.12 10.43 -7.83
CA LYS A 106 -11.29 9.49 -8.92
C LYS A 106 -11.24 8.03 -8.42
N PRO A 107 -11.96 7.09 -9.06
CA PRO A 107 -11.98 5.69 -8.63
C PRO A 107 -10.59 5.06 -8.51
N GLU A 108 -9.70 5.34 -9.45
CA GLU A 108 -8.31 4.84 -9.43
C GLU A 108 -7.49 5.40 -8.27
N ASP A 109 -7.74 6.66 -7.87
CA ASP A 109 -7.11 7.29 -6.71
C ASP A 109 -7.68 6.73 -5.39
N ILE A 110 -8.95 6.32 -5.37
CA ILE A 110 -9.55 5.62 -4.22
C ILE A 110 -8.87 4.25 -4.03
N ASP A 111 -8.64 3.50 -5.11
CA ASP A 111 -7.92 2.23 -5.04
C ASP A 111 -6.48 2.43 -4.52
N ALA A 112 -5.82 3.48 -4.97
CA ALA A 112 -4.49 3.84 -4.48
C ALA A 112 -4.50 4.29 -3.01
N LEU A 113 -5.55 4.97 -2.54
CA LEU A 113 -5.73 5.32 -1.12
C LEU A 113 -5.93 4.08 -0.25
N VAL A 114 -6.70 3.09 -0.71
CA VAL A 114 -6.85 1.79 -0.01
C VAL A 114 -5.48 1.12 0.16
N ALA A 115 -4.65 1.11 -0.88
CA ALA A 115 -3.28 0.59 -0.79
C ALA A 115 -2.42 1.42 0.17
N TYR A 116 -2.54 2.74 0.12
CA TYR A 116 -1.80 3.66 1.00
C TYR A 116 -2.13 3.45 2.48
N VAL A 117 -3.40 3.33 2.84
CA VAL A 117 -3.83 3.13 4.24
C VAL A 117 -3.17 1.90 4.87
N LYS A 118 -2.82 0.90 4.09
CA LYS A 118 -2.14 -0.32 4.59
C LYS A 118 -0.73 -0.07 5.13
N ILE A 119 -0.09 1.06 4.80
CA ILE A 119 1.22 1.41 5.36
C ILE A 119 1.17 1.62 6.88
N PHE A 120 -0.01 1.95 7.42
CA PHE A 120 -0.20 2.16 8.86
C PHE A 120 -0.33 0.85 9.64
N LYS A 121 -0.55 -0.27 8.97
CA LYS A 121 -0.62 -1.58 9.61
C LYS A 121 0.75 -1.97 10.16
N LYS A 122 0.83 -2.13 11.48
CA LYS A 122 2.02 -2.59 12.20
C LYS A 122 1.94 -4.07 12.51
#